data_c8217541ad7b0e75b1bb653c1d1c1a1b
#
_entry.id   c8217541ad7b0e75b1bb653c1d1c1a1b
#
_cell.length_a   1.000
_cell.length_b   1.000
_cell.length_c   1.000
_cell.angle_alpha   90.00
_cell.angle_beta   90.00
_cell.angle_gamma   90.00
#
_symmetry.space_group_name_H-M   'P 1'
#
loop_
_entity.id
_entity.type
_entity.pdbx_description
1 polymer ?
#
loop_
_entity_poly.entity_id
_entity_poly.type
_entity_poly.pdbx_seq_one_letter_code
_entity_poly.pdbx_strand_id
1 'polypeptide(L)'
;MSKIKIFALGGLNENGKNMYVVNVDEEIFVFDSGLKYDNDINLGIDYIIPTIDYLIENRKKIKGIFLTHGHDGNIGGIADVLEQLPEVPVYGTKLTLKIAKKDFDSELIQKTKLVEIKPHVKIDFGKNAIFPISVTHSIPEAVCYVLYTPDGAIVYTGDFVFDSTMMGAYKTDIGKLAYVGKQGVLCLLCESFYADKQGHTSPNNRVRGFIRDVIAKTDNRIIATIFPAHYYRIQEIFDEVSRTHRKIVIMGKPLQEMINSAIDDGYLVLDRDRIGTLADIESKNAIVLISDEKEKPFANLERILKGFDKYIEIKENDTIFITEPSYAGIEKRTAVIMDEIAMLGADAISLSSKKHLLHHASREDLMLMINLMNPKYYFPVKGEYRNQYTNGEIAEELGIPKENIILKLNGDVLELVDGENTNSTEHIETDEILIDGKSQSDIGNLVLKDREMLGENGIVIISCTLDKDTKEILGGPEILTRGFIYVKESQDLLEETKKISKEVIEENIEANSKRVDYTKIKNDVREVLGKFFYQQTESKPMIITVVQEI
;
A
#
# COMPACT_ATOMS: atom_id res chain seq x y z
N MET A 1 14.80 -28.00 -24.37
CA MET A 1 14.95 -26.54 -24.20
C MET A 1 13.91 -26.10 -23.21
N SER A 2 14.34 -25.49 -22.11
CA SER A 2 13.47 -24.87 -21.13
C SER A 2 13.45 -23.36 -21.39
N LYS A 3 12.27 -22.75 -21.32
CA LYS A 3 12.10 -21.31 -21.48
C LYS A 3 11.50 -20.74 -20.22
N ILE A 4 12.22 -19.81 -19.59
CA ILE A 4 11.81 -19.15 -18.34
C ILE A 4 11.64 -17.66 -18.61
N LYS A 5 10.50 -17.10 -18.19
CA LYS A 5 10.25 -15.66 -18.20
C LYS A 5 9.99 -15.20 -16.76
N ILE A 6 10.69 -14.15 -16.34
CA ILE A 6 10.55 -13.54 -15.02
C ILE A 6 10.23 -12.07 -15.21
N PHE A 7 9.15 -11.59 -14.61
CA PHE A 7 8.74 -10.19 -14.66
C PHE A 7 7.85 -9.83 -13.46
N ALA A 8 7.66 -8.54 -13.24
CA ALA A 8 6.73 -8.05 -12.23
C ALA A 8 5.51 -7.41 -12.88
N LEU A 9 4.32 -7.67 -12.35
CA LEU A 9 3.13 -6.89 -12.63
C LEU A 9 3.07 -5.65 -11.73
N GLY A 10 3.70 -5.70 -10.57
CA GLY A 10 3.90 -4.61 -9.62
C GLY A 10 5.07 -4.89 -8.69
N GLY A 11 5.56 -3.85 -7.98
CA GLY A 11 6.64 -3.96 -7.00
C GLY A 11 8.04 -3.63 -7.53
N LEU A 12 8.16 -3.09 -8.75
CA LEU A 12 9.40 -2.50 -9.25
C LEU A 12 9.26 -0.98 -9.34
N ASN A 13 10.29 -0.25 -8.92
CA ASN A 13 10.31 1.22 -8.81
C ASN A 13 9.21 1.77 -7.87
N GLU A 14 8.81 0.99 -6.89
CA GLU A 14 7.76 1.35 -5.93
C GLU A 14 7.81 0.47 -4.67
N ASN A 15 7.12 0.92 -3.62
CA ASN A 15 6.91 0.17 -2.38
C ASN A 15 5.45 -0.27 -2.30
N GLY A 16 5.19 -1.57 -2.36
CA GLY A 16 3.86 -2.18 -2.41
C GLY A 16 3.53 -2.75 -3.78
N LYS A 17 2.30 -3.21 -3.97
CA LYS A 17 1.82 -3.92 -5.17
C LYS A 17 2.71 -5.09 -5.60
N ASN A 18 3.43 -5.72 -4.66
CA ASN A 18 4.35 -6.81 -4.99
C ASN A 18 3.59 -7.95 -5.67
N MET A 19 3.93 -8.21 -6.92
CA MET A 19 3.39 -9.32 -7.70
C MET A 19 4.39 -9.72 -8.77
N TYR A 20 5.10 -10.83 -8.53
CA TYR A 20 6.16 -11.31 -9.42
C TYR A 20 5.70 -12.59 -10.10
N VAL A 21 5.93 -12.69 -11.40
CA VAL A 21 5.51 -13.81 -12.23
C VAL A 21 6.73 -14.55 -12.75
N VAL A 22 6.76 -15.86 -12.54
CA VAL A 22 7.72 -16.76 -13.13
C VAL A 22 6.98 -17.76 -14.01
N ASN A 23 7.18 -17.65 -15.32
CA ASN A 23 6.64 -18.59 -16.28
C ASN A 23 7.75 -19.56 -16.71
N VAL A 24 7.55 -20.85 -16.46
CA VAL A 24 8.46 -21.93 -16.85
C VAL A 24 7.75 -22.78 -17.89
N ASP A 25 8.11 -22.64 -19.16
CA ASP A 25 7.43 -23.26 -20.31
C ASP A 25 5.92 -22.91 -20.32
N GLU A 26 5.06 -23.88 -20.00
CA GLU A 26 3.60 -23.72 -19.94
C GLU A 26 3.06 -23.59 -18.49
N GLU A 27 3.91 -23.39 -17.52
CA GLU A 27 3.53 -23.31 -16.09
C GLU A 27 3.86 -21.95 -15.51
N ILE A 28 2.86 -21.29 -14.91
CA ILE A 28 2.98 -19.95 -14.33
C ILE A 28 2.89 -20.05 -12.81
N PHE A 29 3.87 -19.45 -12.13
CA PHE A 29 3.95 -19.32 -10.69
C PHE A 29 3.92 -17.82 -10.36
N VAL A 30 2.98 -17.39 -9.50
CA VAL A 30 2.83 -15.99 -9.08
C VAL A 30 3.27 -15.87 -7.63
N PHE A 31 4.16 -14.94 -7.34
CA PHE A 31 4.64 -14.67 -5.98
C PHE A 31 4.09 -13.35 -5.51
N ASP A 32 3.36 -13.40 -4.39
CA ASP A 32 2.61 -12.33 -3.75
C ASP A 32 1.49 -11.72 -4.63
N SER A 33 0.65 -10.91 -4.01
CA SER A 33 -0.48 -10.20 -4.60
C SER A 33 -0.79 -8.98 -3.74
N GLY A 34 0.12 -8.01 -3.78
CA GLY A 34 0.11 -6.84 -2.91
C GLY A 34 -0.75 -5.69 -3.40
N LEU A 35 -1.03 -4.77 -2.49
CA LEU A 35 -1.56 -3.44 -2.80
C LEU A 35 -0.53 -2.35 -2.44
N LYS A 36 -0.82 -1.12 -2.85
CA LYS A 36 -0.08 0.08 -2.51
C LYS A 36 -1.07 1.17 -2.08
N TYR A 37 -0.72 1.94 -1.05
CA TYR A 37 -1.47 3.13 -0.68
C TYR A 37 -0.93 4.34 -1.43
N ASP A 38 -1.83 5.19 -1.94
CA ASP A 38 -1.45 6.49 -2.47
C ASP A 38 -1.20 7.46 -1.31
N ASN A 39 0.04 7.90 -1.15
CA ASN A 39 0.44 8.81 -0.08
C ASN A 39 0.44 10.28 -0.53
N ASP A 40 0.40 10.56 -1.82
CA ASP A 40 0.67 11.90 -2.35
C ASP A 40 -0.58 12.71 -2.72
N ILE A 41 -1.66 12.06 -3.12
CA ILE A 41 -2.85 12.75 -3.61
C ILE A 41 -4.11 12.15 -2.98
N ASN A 42 -4.71 12.85 -2.04
CA ASN A 42 -5.95 12.40 -1.37
C ASN A 42 -7.17 12.58 -2.29
N LEU A 43 -7.18 11.91 -3.45
CA LEU A 43 -8.28 11.93 -4.42
C LEU A 43 -9.42 10.96 -4.08
N GLY A 44 -9.44 10.44 -2.84
CA GLY A 44 -10.44 9.47 -2.39
C GLY A 44 -10.16 8.04 -2.85
N ILE A 45 -8.91 7.72 -3.21
CA ILE A 45 -8.47 6.36 -3.53
C ILE A 45 -8.14 5.64 -2.22
N ASP A 46 -8.69 4.44 -2.05
CA ASP A 46 -8.38 3.62 -0.88
C ASP A 46 -7.05 2.90 -1.02
N TYR A 47 -6.81 2.27 -2.17
CA TYR A 47 -5.56 1.60 -2.50
C TYR A 47 -5.44 1.35 -4.00
N ILE A 48 -4.25 0.90 -4.42
CA ILE A 48 -3.88 0.65 -5.80
C ILE A 48 -3.40 -0.81 -5.93
N ILE A 49 -3.84 -1.51 -6.96
CA ILE A 49 -3.37 -2.85 -7.33
C ILE A 49 -2.86 -2.87 -8.77
N PRO A 50 -2.01 -3.85 -9.16
CA PRO A 50 -1.60 -3.98 -10.54
C PRO A 50 -2.73 -4.58 -11.40
N THR A 51 -2.75 -4.26 -12.70
CA THR A 51 -3.57 -4.99 -13.68
C THR A 51 -3.09 -6.44 -13.79
N ILE A 52 -4.03 -7.35 -14.00
CA ILE A 52 -3.77 -8.80 -14.08
C ILE A 52 -4.19 -9.45 -15.40
N ASP A 53 -4.32 -8.64 -16.46
CA ASP A 53 -4.79 -9.12 -17.77
C ASP A 53 -3.96 -10.30 -18.28
N TYR A 54 -2.63 -10.24 -18.13
CA TYR A 54 -1.75 -11.36 -18.46
C TYR A 54 -2.13 -12.66 -17.72
N LEU A 55 -2.48 -12.57 -16.45
CA LEU A 55 -2.90 -13.73 -15.66
C LEU A 55 -4.26 -14.25 -16.11
N ILE A 56 -5.20 -13.38 -16.45
CA ILE A 56 -6.53 -13.74 -16.94
C ILE A 56 -6.40 -14.49 -18.28
N GLU A 57 -5.61 -13.97 -19.21
CA GLU A 57 -5.37 -14.59 -20.52
C GLU A 57 -4.69 -15.97 -20.39
N ASN A 58 -3.83 -16.12 -19.40
CA ASN A 58 -3.07 -17.35 -19.18
C ASN A 58 -3.60 -18.21 -18.01
N ARG A 59 -4.83 -17.98 -17.53
CA ARG A 59 -5.40 -18.56 -16.30
C ARG A 59 -5.23 -20.08 -16.18
N LYS A 60 -5.30 -20.82 -17.29
CA LYS A 60 -5.16 -22.29 -17.31
C LYS A 60 -3.74 -22.78 -17.04
N LYS A 61 -2.73 -21.91 -17.20
CA LYS A 61 -1.32 -22.23 -16.98
C LYS A 61 -0.86 -21.92 -15.55
N ILE A 62 -1.67 -21.17 -14.78
CA ILE A 62 -1.31 -20.74 -13.43
C ILE A 62 -1.38 -21.93 -12.48
N LYS A 63 -0.25 -22.26 -11.85
CA LYS A 63 -0.14 -23.32 -10.84
C LYS A 63 -0.56 -22.85 -9.46
N GLY A 64 -0.41 -21.56 -9.18
CA GLY A 64 -0.84 -20.95 -7.94
C GLY A 64 -0.25 -19.57 -7.70
N ILE A 65 -0.81 -18.90 -6.69
CA ILE A 65 -0.28 -17.67 -6.11
C ILE A 65 0.34 -18.06 -4.76
N PHE A 66 1.60 -17.70 -4.55
CA PHE A 66 2.41 -18.09 -3.39
C PHE A 66 2.69 -16.85 -2.54
N LEU A 67 2.03 -16.75 -1.39
CA LEU A 67 2.09 -15.60 -0.49
C LEU A 67 3.22 -15.76 0.52
N THR A 68 4.12 -14.78 0.61
CA THR A 68 5.30 -14.84 1.49
C THR A 68 4.95 -14.56 2.94
N HIS A 69 4.15 -13.55 3.23
CA HIS A 69 3.75 -13.12 4.59
C HIS A 69 2.54 -12.18 4.54
N GLY A 70 2.03 -11.79 5.70
CA GLY A 70 0.72 -11.13 5.85
C GLY A 70 0.72 -9.60 5.79
N HIS A 71 1.66 -8.93 5.12
CA HIS A 71 1.61 -7.47 4.92
C HIS A 71 0.81 -7.08 3.69
N ASP A 72 0.14 -5.92 3.75
CA ASP A 72 -0.70 -5.40 2.66
C ASP A 72 0.07 -5.26 1.35
N GLY A 73 1.32 -4.83 1.39
CA GLY A 73 2.18 -4.72 0.21
C GLY A 73 2.46 -6.05 -0.51
N ASN A 74 2.14 -7.19 0.13
CA ASN A 74 2.38 -8.55 -0.38
C ASN A 74 1.09 -9.36 -0.58
N ILE A 75 0.03 -9.11 0.20
CA ILE A 75 -1.22 -9.88 0.10
C ILE A 75 -2.48 -9.04 -0.06
N GLY A 76 -2.39 -7.71 0.09
CA GLY A 76 -3.58 -6.87 0.21
C GLY A 76 -4.45 -6.80 -1.04
N GLY A 77 -3.94 -7.14 -2.23
CA GLY A 77 -4.68 -7.22 -3.48
C GLY A 77 -5.24 -8.62 -3.80
N ILE A 78 -5.06 -9.61 -2.91
CA ILE A 78 -5.40 -11.01 -3.22
C ILE A 78 -6.91 -11.22 -3.40
N ALA A 79 -7.76 -10.51 -2.66
CA ALA A 79 -9.21 -10.59 -2.81
C ALA A 79 -9.64 -10.15 -4.20
N ASP A 80 -9.16 -8.99 -4.66
CA ASP A 80 -9.47 -8.43 -5.97
C ASP A 80 -9.02 -9.35 -7.12
N VAL A 81 -7.84 -9.96 -6.98
CA VAL A 81 -7.32 -10.93 -7.96
C VAL A 81 -8.19 -12.18 -8.01
N LEU A 82 -8.60 -12.73 -6.87
CA LEU A 82 -9.40 -13.94 -6.81
C LEU A 82 -10.85 -13.75 -7.24
N GLU A 83 -11.38 -12.55 -7.23
CA GLU A 83 -12.68 -12.28 -7.82
C GLU A 83 -12.70 -12.53 -9.33
N GLN A 84 -11.57 -12.30 -10.00
CA GLN A 84 -11.40 -12.55 -11.43
C GLN A 84 -10.83 -13.96 -11.72
N LEU A 85 -10.09 -14.54 -10.79
CA LEU A 85 -9.38 -15.83 -10.91
C LEU A 85 -9.68 -16.78 -9.73
N PRO A 86 -10.97 -17.05 -9.40
CA PRO A 86 -11.33 -17.83 -8.20
C PRO A 86 -10.86 -19.28 -8.21
N GLU A 87 -10.58 -19.84 -9.39
CA GLU A 87 -10.09 -21.21 -9.54
C GLU A 87 -8.60 -21.36 -9.24
N VAL A 88 -7.83 -20.27 -9.18
CA VAL A 88 -6.38 -20.32 -8.95
C VAL A 88 -6.10 -20.64 -7.47
N PRO A 89 -5.34 -21.70 -7.15
CA PRO A 89 -5.03 -22.01 -5.77
C PRO A 89 -4.06 -20.99 -5.17
N VAL A 90 -4.30 -20.62 -3.91
CA VAL A 90 -3.44 -19.70 -3.16
C VAL A 90 -2.73 -20.49 -2.05
N TYR A 91 -1.42 -20.39 -2.04
CA TYR A 91 -0.54 -21.05 -1.09
C TYR A 91 0.03 -20.03 -0.10
N GLY A 92 -0.01 -20.33 1.18
CA GLY A 92 0.56 -19.48 2.22
C GLY A 92 0.64 -20.23 3.55
N THR A 93 1.40 -19.68 4.48
CA THR A 93 1.43 -20.21 5.86
C THR A 93 0.08 -19.96 6.55
N LYS A 94 -0.16 -20.64 7.67
CA LYS A 94 -1.43 -20.56 8.41
C LYS A 94 -1.82 -19.11 8.72
N LEU A 95 -0.88 -18.34 9.28
CA LEU A 95 -1.13 -16.93 9.63
C LEU A 95 -1.38 -16.06 8.39
N THR A 96 -0.55 -16.22 7.36
CA THR A 96 -0.69 -15.47 6.10
C THR A 96 -2.06 -15.67 5.47
N LEU A 97 -2.51 -16.91 5.32
CA LEU A 97 -3.84 -17.22 4.80
C LEU A 97 -4.98 -16.73 5.71
N LYS A 98 -4.78 -16.76 7.04
CA LYS A 98 -5.76 -16.24 7.99
C LYS A 98 -5.94 -14.73 7.85
N ILE A 99 -4.86 -13.99 7.60
CA ILE A 99 -4.90 -12.54 7.37
C ILE A 99 -5.55 -12.25 6.01
N ALA A 100 -5.09 -12.88 4.94
CA ALA A 100 -5.64 -12.73 3.60
C ALA A 100 -7.16 -12.96 3.54
N LYS A 101 -7.64 -13.97 4.26
CA LYS A 101 -9.07 -14.34 4.30
C LYS A 101 -9.98 -13.29 4.93
N LYS A 102 -9.44 -12.32 5.68
CA LYS A 102 -10.26 -11.26 6.32
C LYS A 102 -10.96 -10.36 5.30
N ASP A 103 -10.35 -10.17 4.14
CA ASP A 103 -10.89 -9.33 3.07
C ASP A 103 -11.81 -10.11 2.11
N PHE A 104 -12.00 -11.42 2.33
CA PHE A 104 -12.86 -12.26 1.51
C PHE A 104 -14.31 -12.20 1.99
N ASP A 105 -15.23 -11.98 1.10
CA ASP A 105 -16.64 -12.17 1.37
C ASP A 105 -17.03 -13.66 1.42
N SER A 106 -18.29 -13.96 1.76
CA SER A 106 -18.75 -15.35 1.90
C SER A 106 -18.78 -16.11 0.57
N GLU A 107 -18.95 -15.42 -0.55
CA GLU A 107 -18.97 -16.02 -1.88
C GLU A 107 -17.56 -16.37 -2.34
N LEU A 108 -16.60 -15.46 -2.16
CA LEU A 108 -15.20 -15.67 -2.48
C LEU A 108 -14.59 -16.80 -1.65
N ILE A 109 -14.91 -16.87 -0.35
CA ILE A 109 -14.48 -17.98 0.53
C ILE A 109 -14.90 -19.35 -0.01
N GLN A 110 -16.10 -19.47 -0.59
CA GLN A 110 -16.60 -20.74 -1.10
C GLN A 110 -15.98 -21.14 -2.44
N LYS A 111 -15.60 -20.15 -3.26
CA LYS A 111 -15.05 -20.36 -4.60
C LYS A 111 -13.54 -20.59 -4.62
N THR A 112 -12.82 -20.05 -3.62
CA THR A 112 -11.36 -20.05 -3.62
C THR A 112 -10.76 -21.29 -2.97
N LYS A 113 -9.61 -21.72 -3.48
CA LYS A 113 -8.83 -22.83 -2.94
C LYS A 113 -7.61 -22.28 -2.19
N LEU A 114 -7.73 -22.19 -0.86
CA LEU A 114 -6.60 -21.85 0.02
C LEU A 114 -5.87 -23.10 0.45
N VAL A 115 -4.56 -23.14 0.26
CA VAL A 115 -3.69 -24.28 0.55
C VAL A 115 -2.66 -23.86 1.60
N GLU A 116 -2.83 -24.34 2.83
CA GLU A 116 -1.85 -24.13 3.89
C GLU A 116 -0.55 -24.87 3.59
N ILE A 117 0.54 -24.12 3.60
CA ILE A 117 1.89 -24.67 3.45
C ILE A 117 2.61 -24.72 4.80
N LYS A 118 3.60 -25.59 4.87
CA LYS A 118 4.55 -25.62 5.99
C LYS A 118 5.94 -25.34 5.46
N PRO A 119 6.71 -24.46 6.13
CA PRO A 119 8.12 -24.27 5.78
C PRO A 119 8.86 -25.60 5.68
N HIS A 120 9.77 -25.69 4.74
CA HIS A 120 10.62 -26.86 4.48
C HIS A 120 9.89 -28.11 3.94
N VAL A 121 8.63 -27.97 3.52
CA VAL A 121 7.89 -29.04 2.84
C VAL A 121 7.77 -28.68 1.36
N LYS A 122 8.35 -29.54 0.52
CA LYS A 122 8.34 -29.39 -0.93
C LYS A 122 6.94 -29.60 -1.51
N ILE A 123 6.55 -28.76 -2.45
CA ILE A 123 5.28 -28.85 -3.20
C ILE A 123 5.63 -29.16 -4.64
N ASP A 124 5.26 -30.34 -5.13
CA ASP A 124 5.61 -30.81 -6.47
C ASP A 124 4.58 -30.39 -7.52
N PHE A 125 5.09 -29.92 -8.66
CA PHE A 125 4.33 -29.58 -9.88
C PHE A 125 4.91 -30.35 -11.09
N GLY A 126 5.36 -31.57 -10.90
CA GLY A 126 5.95 -32.40 -11.94
C GLY A 126 7.43 -32.08 -12.17
N LYS A 127 7.75 -31.33 -13.25
CA LYS A 127 9.15 -30.93 -13.52
C LYS A 127 9.62 -29.81 -12.62
N ASN A 128 8.69 -29.01 -12.11
CA ASN A 128 8.94 -27.88 -11.23
C ASN A 128 8.49 -28.21 -9.81
N ALA A 129 9.04 -27.50 -8.82
CA ALA A 129 8.62 -27.65 -7.44
C ALA A 129 8.88 -26.38 -6.63
N ILE A 130 7.99 -26.07 -5.70
CA ILE A 130 8.15 -24.96 -4.75
C ILE A 130 8.65 -25.48 -3.41
N PHE A 131 9.62 -24.77 -2.83
CA PHE A 131 10.16 -25.08 -1.52
C PHE A 131 10.20 -23.80 -0.66
N PRO A 132 9.28 -23.65 0.32
CA PRO A 132 9.26 -22.49 1.21
C PRO A 132 10.33 -22.66 2.32
N ILE A 133 11.05 -21.57 2.62
CA ILE A 133 12.05 -21.51 3.69
C ILE A 133 11.67 -20.37 4.64
N SER A 134 11.67 -20.63 5.95
CA SER A 134 11.39 -19.61 6.96
C SER A 134 12.43 -18.48 6.93
N VAL A 135 11.96 -17.25 6.98
CA VAL A 135 12.77 -16.03 7.12
C VAL A 135 12.28 -15.20 8.31
N THR A 136 13.15 -14.36 8.86
CA THR A 136 12.79 -13.43 9.93
C THR A 136 12.18 -12.17 9.34
N HIS A 137 10.98 -11.82 9.79
CA HIS A 137 10.34 -10.54 9.49
C HIS A 137 9.57 -10.02 10.71
N SER A 138 8.89 -8.88 10.59
CA SER A 138 8.08 -8.28 11.68
C SER A 138 6.82 -9.08 12.04
N ILE A 139 6.45 -10.02 11.18
CA ILE A 139 5.30 -10.92 11.32
C ILE A 139 5.77 -12.37 11.36
N PRO A 140 5.16 -13.25 12.21
CA PRO A 140 5.55 -14.67 12.28
C PRO A 140 5.20 -15.42 10.98
N GLU A 141 5.88 -16.56 10.79
CA GLU A 141 5.67 -17.47 9.65
C GLU A 141 5.99 -16.88 8.26
N ALA A 142 6.78 -15.81 8.20
CA ALA A 142 7.26 -15.30 6.91
C ALA A 142 8.18 -16.32 6.22
N VAL A 143 8.03 -16.44 4.89
CA VAL A 143 8.81 -17.40 4.09
C VAL A 143 9.37 -16.72 2.83
N CYS A 144 10.57 -17.18 2.41
CA CYS A 144 11.00 -17.03 1.04
C CYS A 144 10.60 -18.29 0.24
N TYR A 145 10.48 -18.16 -1.07
CA TYR A 145 10.15 -19.26 -1.96
C TYR A 145 11.30 -19.60 -2.89
N VAL A 146 11.57 -20.90 -3.00
CA VAL A 146 12.50 -21.47 -3.97
C VAL A 146 11.70 -22.24 -5.00
N LEU A 147 11.69 -21.79 -6.24
CA LEU A 147 11.12 -22.54 -7.37
C LEU A 147 12.26 -23.33 -8.04
N TYR A 148 12.25 -24.63 -7.85
CA TYR A 148 13.14 -25.52 -8.56
C TYR A 148 12.63 -25.75 -9.98
N THR A 149 13.49 -25.49 -10.96
CA THR A 149 13.25 -25.72 -12.40
C THR A 149 14.33 -26.65 -12.96
N PRO A 150 14.16 -27.18 -14.18
CA PRO A 150 15.20 -27.96 -14.83
C PRO A 150 16.53 -27.21 -15.01
N ASP A 151 16.51 -25.88 -15.12
CA ASP A 151 17.68 -25.05 -15.38
C ASP A 151 18.34 -24.51 -14.11
N GLY A 152 17.75 -24.75 -12.94
CA GLY A 152 18.24 -24.29 -11.65
C GLY A 152 17.15 -23.67 -10.78
N ALA A 153 17.51 -23.23 -9.59
CA ALA A 153 16.59 -22.64 -8.64
C ALA A 153 16.36 -21.15 -8.92
N ILE A 154 15.09 -20.73 -8.88
CA ILE A 154 14.70 -19.32 -8.83
C ILE A 154 14.24 -19.03 -7.41
N VAL A 155 14.83 -18.02 -6.76
CA VAL A 155 14.53 -17.68 -5.37
C VAL A 155 13.90 -16.31 -5.30
N TYR A 156 12.74 -16.22 -4.63
CA TYR A 156 12.12 -14.95 -4.24
C TYR A 156 12.19 -14.83 -2.72
N THR A 157 12.91 -13.81 -2.24
CA THR A 157 13.20 -13.67 -0.79
C THR A 157 11.98 -13.29 0.03
N GLY A 158 10.97 -12.62 -0.58
CA GLY A 158 10.05 -11.81 0.21
C GLY A 158 10.83 -10.75 1.00
N ASP A 159 10.28 -10.32 2.13
CA ASP A 159 10.89 -9.38 3.06
C ASP A 159 11.60 -10.12 4.18
N PHE A 160 12.83 -9.71 4.51
CA PHE A 160 13.59 -10.42 5.52
C PHE A 160 14.60 -9.54 6.27
N VAL A 161 15.06 -10.04 7.39
CA VAL A 161 16.27 -9.59 8.09
C VAL A 161 17.02 -10.80 8.60
N PHE A 162 18.33 -10.65 8.85
CA PHE A 162 19.10 -11.66 9.56
C PHE A 162 19.21 -11.31 11.05
N ASP A 163 18.57 -12.12 11.89
CA ASP A 163 18.63 -12.02 13.34
C ASP A 163 18.81 -13.38 13.99
N SER A 164 20.03 -13.69 14.42
CA SER A 164 20.38 -14.97 15.00
C SER A 164 19.73 -15.26 16.37
N THR A 165 19.08 -14.26 16.98
CA THR A 165 18.43 -14.41 18.29
C THR A 165 16.95 -14.68 18.20
N MET A 166 16.37 -14.62 16.99
CA MET A 166 14.97 -14.91 16.75
C MET A 166 14.68 -16.40 16.95
N MET A 167 13.50 -16.69 17.50
CA MET A 167 13.09 -18.05 17.82
C MET A 167 11.68 -18.36 17.29
N GLY A 168 11.33 -19.64 17.26
CA GLY A 168 10.01 -20.09 16.85
C GLY A 168 9.66 -19.69 15.42
N ALA A 169 8.47 -19.12 15.25
CA ALA A 169 7.91 -18.73 13.95
C ALA A 169 8.61 -17.51 13.28
N TYR A 170 9.58 -16.89 13.96
CA TYR A 170 10.39 -15.78 13.42
C TYR A 170 11.80 -16.22 12.99
N LYS A 171 12.17 -17.48 13.17
CA LYS A 171 13.55 -17.92 12.94
C LYS A 171 13.86 -18.13 11.45
N THR A 172 14.90 -17.48 10.93
CA THR A 172 15.47 -17.80 9.62
C THR A 172 16.21 -19.12 9.64
N ASP A 173 15.92 -20.00 8.67
CA ASP A 173 16.72 -21.22 8.47
C ASP A 173 17.89 -20.97 7.51
N ILE A 174 18.96 -20.38 8.05
CA ILE A 174 20.20 -20.08 7.31
C ILE A 174 20.79 -21.36 6.68
N GLY A 175 20.66 -22.50 7.37
CA GLY A 175 21.16 -23.79 6.88
C GLY A 175 20.48 -24.23 5.59
N LYS A 176 19.14 -24.02 5.49
CA LYS A 176 18.39 -24.31 4.26
C LYS A 176 18.71 -23.31 3.14
N LEU A 177 18.87 -22.03 3.47
CA LEU A 177 19.31 -21.02 2.49
C LEU A 177 20.68 -21.41 1.90
N ALA A 178 21.66 -21.70 2.74
CA ALA A 178 22.99 -22.14 2.30
C ALA A 178 22.93 -23.45 1.48
N TYR A 179 22.05 -24.39 1.84
CA TYR A 179 21.85 -25.61 1.07
C TYR A 179 21.34 -25.32 -0.34
N VAL A 180 20.34 -24.45 -0.48
CA VAL A 180 19.82 -24.03 -1.79
C VAL A 180 20.92 -23.38 -2.63
N GLY A 181 21.71 -22.47 -2.04
CA GLY A 181 22.81 -21.83 -2.75
C GLY A 181 23.83 -22.86 -3.30
N LYS A 182 24.12 -23.92 -2.54
CA LYS A 182 25.01 -25.01 -2.99
C LYS A 182 24.41 -25.88 -4.11
N GLN A 183 23.09 -25.92 -4.25
CA GLN A 183 22.42 -26.63 -5.35
C GLN A 183 22.47 -25.87 -6.67
N GLY A 184 22.76 -24.57 -6.64
CA GLY A 184 22.81 -23.67 -7.78
C GLY A 184 21.53 -22.84 -7.91
N VAL A 185 21.69 -21.52 -7.75
CA VAL A 185 20.62 -20.54 -7.93
C VAL A 185 20.77 -19.88 -9.30
N LEU A 186 19.79 -20.08 -10.16
CA LEU A 186 19.74 -19.48 -11.48
C LEU A 186 19.44 -17.99 -11.39
N CYS A 187 18.41 -17.61 -10.60
CA CYS A 187 18.04 -16.21 -10.42
C CYS A 187 17.58 -15.97 -8.97
N LEU A 188 18.06 -14.86 -8.38
CA LEU A 188 17.66 -14.40 -7.06
C LEU A 188 16.90 -13.08 -7.19
N LEU A 189 15.59 -13.11 -6.91
CA LEU A 189 14.75 -11.92 -6.73
C LEU A 189 14.85 -11.50 -5.26
N CYS A 190 15.49 -10.37 -4.99
CA CYS A 190 15.81 -9.93 -3.62
C CYS A 190 15.29 -8.53 -3.35
N GLU A 191 14.64 -8.32 -2.18
CA GLU A 191 14.15 -7.01 -1.77
C GLU A 191 15.25 -5.95 -1.75
N SER A 192 14.88 -4.67 -1.95
CA SER A 192 15.84 -3.56 -2.03
C SER A 192 15.53 -2.41 -1.07
N PHE A 193 14.50 -2.54 -0.22
CA PHE A 193 13.91 -1.43 0.54
C PHE A 193 14.95 -0.60 1.33
N TYR A 194 15.92 -1.24 1.96
CA TYR A 194 17.00 -0.60 2.72
C TYR A 194 18.40 -0.84 2.15
N ALA A 195 18.51 -1.01 0.84
CA ALA A 195 19.83 -1.17 0.19
C ALA A 195 20.78 0.01 0.44
N ASP A 196 20.24 1.22 0.65
CA ASP A 196 20.97 2.45 0.98
C ASP A 196 21.42 2.53 2.45
N LYS A 197 20.91 1.65 3.35
CA LYS A 197 21.25 1.65 4.77
C LYS A 197 22.47 0.77 5.04
N GLN A 198 23.47 1.33 5.71
CA GLN A 198 24.69 0.62 6.08
C GLN A 198 24.45 -0.34 7.25
N GLY A 199 25.26 -1.39 7.32
CA GLY A 199 25.21 -2.39 8.39
C GLY A 199 24.08 -3.38 8.26
N HIS A 200 23.76 -4.05 9.37
CA HIS A 200 22.61 -4.93 9.51
C HIS A 200 21.40 -4.18 10.08
N THR A 201 20.22 -4.58 9.69
CA THR A 201 18.98 -4.06 10.28
C THR A 201 18.86 -4.44 11.75
N SER A 202 19.06 -5.70 12.10
CA SER A 202 19.15 -6.13 13.49
C SER A 202 20.54 -5.77 14.08
N PRO A 203 20.63 -5.18 15.33
CA PRO A 203 19.56 -5.03 16.33
C PRO A 203 18.78 -3.71 16.26
N ASN A 204 19.00 -2.84 15.28
CA ASN A 204 18.38 -1.51 15.21
C ASN A 204 16.84 -1.53 15.04
N ASN A 205 16.32 -2.64 14.54
CA ASN A 205 14.87 -2.88 14.45
C ASN A 205 14.23 -3.22 15.79
N ARG A 206 15.02 -3.53 16.82
CA ARG A 206 14.54 -3.89 18.16
C ARG A 206 14.47 -2.65 19.02
N VAL A 207 13.29 -2.32 19.46
CA VAL A 207 13.06 -1.09 20.22
C VAL A 207 12.63 -1.35 21.66
N ARG A 208 12.72 -2.60 22.10
CA ARG A 208 12.32 -3.01 23.46
C ARG A 208 12.90 -2.13 24.56
N GLY A 209 14.19 -1.78 24.49
CA GLY A 209 14.84 -0.89 25.46
C GLY A 209 14.24 0.52 25.45
N PHE A 210 13.93 1.03 24.24
CA PHE A 210 13.29 2.33 24.09
C PHE A 210 11.85 2.32 24.63
N ILE A 211 11.06 1.26 24.36
CA ILE A 211 9.71 1.08 24.91
C ILE A 211 9.75 1.07 26.44
N ARG A 212 10.71 0.34 27.03
CA ARG A 212 10.91 0.32 28.48
C ARG A 212 11.16 1.70 29.03
N ASP A 213 12.03 2.49 28.40
CA ASP A 213 12.36 3.84 28.82
C ASP A 213 11.14 4.77 28.74
N VAL A 214 10.32 4.67 27.69
CA VAL A 214 9.07 5.42 27.55
C VAL A 214 8.11 5.06 28.67
N ILE A 215 7.88 3.78 28.92
CA ILE A 215 6.96 3.30 29.97
C ILE A 215 7.45 3.72 31.36
N ALA A 216 8.76 3.66 31.62
CA ALA A 216 9.34 3.97 32.92
C ALA A 216 9.37 5.49 33.25
N LYS A 217 9.51 6.33 32.23
CA LYS A 217 9.57 7.78 32.38
C LYS A 217 8.19 8.47 32.42
N THR A 218 7.15 7.74 32.03
CA THR A 218 5.80 8.28 31.89
C THR A 218 4.93 7.86 33.06
N ASP A 219 4.50 8.82 33.86
CA ASP A 219 3.60 8.58 35.02
C ASP A 219 2.11 8.61 34.62
N ASN A 220 1.81 9.08 33.43
CA ASN A 220 0.46 9.26 32.92
C ASN A 220 0.10 8.19 31.88
N ARG A 221 -1.09 8.33 31.30
CA ARG A 221 -1.60 7.47 30.22
C ARG A 221 -0.68 7.53 28.99
N ILE A 222 -0.48 6.39 28.35
CA ILE A 222 0.24 6.28 27.08
C ILE A 222 -0.75 5.87 26.02
N ILE A 223 -0.75 6.56 24.88
CA ILE A 223 -1.51 6.18 23.68
C ILE A 223 -0.47 5.78 22.63
N ALA A 224 -0.45 4.50 22.26
CA ALA A 224 0.54 3.94 21.35
C ALA A 224 -0.11 3.59 20.00
N THR A 225 0.43 4.14 18.91
CA THR A 225 0.05 3.73 17.54
C THR A 225 0.79 2.46 17.16
N ILE A 226 0.11 1.51 16.53
CA ILE A 226 0.72 0.26 16.06
C ILE A 226 0.23 -0.07 14.64
N PHE A 227 1.05 -0.77 13.87
CA PHE A 227 0.59 -1.45 12.66
C PHE A 227 0.05 -2.83 13.02
N PRO A 228 -1.18 -3.19 12.59
CA PRO A 228 -1.80 -4.47 12.97
C PRO A 228 -0.97 -5.68 12.57
N ALA A 229 -0.30 -5.64 11.42
CA ALA A 229 0.54 -6.74 10.94
C ALA A 229 1.93 -6.80 11.59
N HIS A 230 2.34 -5.80 12.38
CA HIS A 230 3.64 -5.77 13.03
C HIS A 230 3.61 -6.50 14.39
N TYR A 231 3.38 -7.80 14.37
CA TYR A 231 3.27 -8.66 15.56
C TYR A 231 4.48 -8.57 16.50
N TYR A 232 5.69 -8.46 15.93
CA TYR A 232 6.90 -8.36 16.72
C TYR A 232 6.90 -7.09 17.60
N ARG A 233 6.48 -5.94 17.07
CA ARG A 233 6.36 -4.68 17.80
C ARG A 233 5.33 -4.76 18.92
N ILE A 234 4.19 -5.37 18.62
CA ILE A 234 3.12 -5.61 19.61
C ILE A 234 3.66 -6.46 20.75
N GLN A 235 4.42 -7.53 20.44
CA GLN A 235 5.03 -8.39 21.46
C GLN A 235 6.08 -7.63 22.30
N GLU A 236 6.91 -6.76 21.71
CA GLU A 236 7.86 -5.94 22.47
C GLU A 236 7.13 -5.03 23.49
N ILE A 237 5.98 -4.45 23.12
CA ILE A 237 5.13 -3.67 24.02
C ILE A 237 4.58 -4.57 25.14
N PHE A 238 4.03 -5.72 24.79
CA PHE A 238 3.48 -6.68 25.75
C PHE A 238 4.51 -7.14 26.78
N ASP A 239 5.71 -7.44 26.31
CA ASP A 239 6.83 -7.87 27.18
C ASP A 239 7.21 -6.82 28.22
N GLU A 240 7.23 -5.54 27.84
CA GLU A 240 7.59 -4.49 28.77
C GLU A 240 6.41 -4.10 29.69
N VAL A 241 5.17 -4.15 29.19
CA VAL A 241 3.96 -3.95 30.03
C VAL A 241 3.83 -5.03 31.10
N SER A 242 4.14 -6.29 30.77
CA SER A 242 4.10 -7.42 31.72
C SER A 242 5.01 -7.22 32.95
N ARG A 243 6.00 -6.32 32.87
CA ARG A 243 6.92 -5.96 33.97
C ARG A 243 6.42 -4.83 34.84
N THR A 244 5.26 -4.27 34.53
CA THR A 244 4.67 -3.12 35.21
C THR A 244 3.30 -3.46 35.81
N HIS A 245 2.66 -2.48 36.43
CA HIS A 245 1.26 -2.58 36.84
C HIS A 245 0.27 -2.00 35.81
N ARG A 246 0.77 -1.60 34.64
CA ARG A 246 -0.06 -1.02 33.59
C ARG A 246 -0.94 -2.05 32.93
N LYS A 247 -2.08 -1.60 32.41
CA LYS A 247 -3.00 -2.41 31.58
C LYS A 247 -2.97 -1.92 30.15
N ILE A 248 -3.16 -2.84 29.23
CA ILE A 248 -3.33 -2.55 27.80
C ILE A 248 -4.82 -2.43 27.49
N VAL A 249 -5.23 -1.28 26.98
CA VAL A 249 -6.58 -1.06 26.45
C VAL A 249 -6.50 -1.05 24.94
N ILE A 250 -7.21 -1.95 24.28
CA ILE A 250 -7.17 -2.09 22.83
C ILE A 250 -8.35 -1.33 22.24
N MET A 251 -8.05 -0.32 21.42
CA MET A 251 -9.06 0.49 20.72
C MET A 251 -9.41 -0.10 19.36
N GLY A 252 -10.73 -0.16 19.11
CA GLY A 252 -11.26 -0.68 17.84
C GLY A 252 -11.46 -2.20 17.83
N LYS A 253 -12.65 -2.61 17.37
CA LYS A 253 -13.03 -4.03 17.31
C LYS A 253 -12.11 -4.87 16.43
N PRO A 254 -11.68 -4.42 15.22
CA PRO A 254 -10.80 -5.19 14.35
C PRO A 254 -9.44 -5.49 15.02
N LEU A 255 -8.83 -4.49 15.68
CA LEU A 255 -7.57 -4.69 16.40
C LEU A 255 -7.73 -5.65 17.58
N GLN A 256 -8.83 -5.51 18.34
CA GLN A 256 -9.12 -6.39 19.48
C GLN A 256 -9.32 -7.86 19.03
N GLU A 257 -10.03 -8.09 17.95
CA GLU A 257 -10.23 -9.43 17.36
C GLU A 257 -8.91 -10.01 16.86
N MET A 258 -8.07 -9.21 16.22
CA MET A 258 -6.76 -9.63 15.74
C MET A 258 -5.85 -10.02 16.91
N ILE A 259 -5.71 -9.17 17.93
CA ILE A 259 -4.84 -9.45 19.09
C ILE A 259 -5.33 -10.69 19.86
N ASN A 260 -6.64 -10.78 20.14
CA ASN A 260 -7.19 -11.96 20.82
C ASN A 260 -6.92 -13.24 20.03
N SER A 261 -7.17 -13.20 18.73
CA SER A 261 -6.90 -14.32 17.84
C SER A 261 -5.42 -14.71 17.81
N ALA A 262 -4.52 -13.72 17.81
CA ALA A 262 -3.08 -13.95 17.84
C ALA A 262 -2.60 -14.56 19.18
N ILE A 263 -3.22 -14.17 20.29
CA ILE A 263 -2.95 -14.77 21.61
C ILE A 263 -3.46 -16.20 21.64
N ASP A 264 -4.68 -16.47 21.14
CA ASP A 264 -5.27 -17.81 21.12
C ASP A 264 -4.47 -18.79 20.22
N ASP A 265 -3.91 -18.30 19.12
CA ASP A 265 -3.04 -19.08 18.23
C ASP A 265 -1.58 -19.19 18.73
N GLY A 266 -1.21 -18.45 19.79
CA GLY A 266 0.14 -18.46 20.37
C GLY A 266 1.17 -17.62 19.64
N TYR A 267 0.75 -16.73 18.73
CA TYR A 267 1.65 -15.77 18.04
C TYR A 267 1.98 -14.56 18.91
N LEU A 268 1.09 -14.18 19.82
CA LEU A 268 1.31 -13.14 20.83
C LEU A 268 1.12 -13.73 22.23
N VAL A 269 1.90 -13.24 23.20
CA VAL A 269 1.86 -13.69 24.60
C VAL A 269 1.62 -12.49 25.50
N LEU A 270 0.49 -12.50 26.19
CA LEU A 270 0.14 -11.52 27.22
C LEU A 270 -0.86 -12.16 28.19
N ASP A 271 -0.64 -11.98 29.50
CA ASP A 271 -1.63 -12.39 30.51
C ASP A 271 -2.93 -11.62 30.31
N ARG A 272 -4.05 -12.34 30.24
CA ARG A 272 -5.37 -11.73 29.99
C ARG A 272 -5.77 -10.70 31.05
N ASP A 273 -5.29 -10.86 32.29
CA ASP A 273 -5.50 -9.88 33.39
C ASP A 273 -4.84 -8.54 33.12
N ARG A 274 -3.91 -8.47 32.16
CA ARG A 274 -3.28 -7.23 31.70
C ARG A 274 -4.07 -6.53 30.61
N ILE A 275 -5.06 -7.18 30.04
CA ILE A 275 -5.95 -6.57 29.05
C ILE A 275 -7.05 -5.82 29.80
N GLY A 276 -7.05 -4.51 29.68
CA GLY A 276 -8.08 -3.61 30.21
C GLY A 276 -9.30 -3.53 29.28
N THR A 277 -10.32 -2.88 29.80
CA THR A 277 -11.56 -2.58 29.06
C THR A 277 -11.63 -1.08 28.72
N LEU A 278 -12.64 -0.65 28.00
CA LEU A 278 -12.89 0.78 27.74
C LEU A 278 -13.11 1.59 29.03
N ALA A 279 -13.50 0.95 30.14
CA ALA A 279 -13.61 1.62 31.44
C ALA A 279 -12.24 2.01 32.01
N ASP A 280 -11.17 1.32 31.60
CA ASP A 280 -9.79 1.60 32.04
C ASP A 280 -9.12 2.68 31.18
N ILE A 281 -9.74 3.16 30.08
CA ILE A 281 -9.12 4.04 29.08
C ILE A 281 -8.61 5.37 29.63
N GLU A 282 -9.27 5.88 30.67
CA GLU A 282 -8.91 7.14 31.35
C GLU A 282 -7.91 6.95 32.51
N SER A 283 -7.50 5.71 32.76
CA SER A 283 -6.54 5.43 33.84
C SER A 283 -5.15 5.94 33.50
N LYS A 284 -4.47 6.53 34.44
CA LYS A 284 -3.04 6.89 34.31
C LYS A 284 -2.16 5.69 34.00
N ASN A 285 -2.58 4.51 34.43
CA ASN A 285 -1.86 3.26 34.18
C ASN A 285 -2.26 2.57 32.88
N ALA A 286 -3.08 3.20 32.05
CA ALA A 286 -3.44 2.62 30.76
C ALA A 286 -2.34 2.85 29.72
N ILE A 287 -2.11 1.82 28.89
CA ILE A 287 -1.47 1.93 27.61
C ILE A 287 -2.54 1.61 26.58
N VAL A 288 -2.99 2.62 25.87
CA VAL A 288 -4.06 2.51 24.88
C VAL A 288 -3.43 2.22 23.53
N LEU A 289 -3.70 1.04 22.97
CA LEU A 289 -3.26 0.69 21.64
C LEU A 289 -4.29 1.14 20.61
N ILE A 290 -3.85 1.91 19.64
CA ILE A 290 -4.65 2.34 18.49
C ILE A 290 -3.96 1.89 17.20
N SER A 291 -4.74 1.47 16.23
CA SER A 291 -4.24 1.17 14.89
C SER A 291 -5.26 1.57 13.85
N ASP A 292 -4.83 1.73 12.63
CA ASP A 292 -5.70 1.81 11.48
C ASP A 292 -6.14 0.40 11.04
N GLU A 293 -7.20 0.31 10.26
CA GLU A 293 -7.73 -1.00 9.83
C GLU A 293 -6.77 -1.74 8.90
N LYS A 294 -6.03 -0.97 8.10
CA LYS A 294 -4.97 -1.44 7.19
C LYS A 294 -3.69 -0.70 7.53
N GLU A 295 -2.62 -0.95 6.81
CA GLU A 295 -1.33 -0.28 7.02
C GLU A 295 -1.32 1.21 6.59
N LYS A 296 -2.48 1.88 6.64
CA LYS A 296 -2.61 3.33 6.46
C LYS A 296 -2.17 4.05 7.74
N PRO A 297 -1.04 4.75 7.76
CA PRO A 297 -0.57 5.38 8.99
C PRO A 297 -1.44 6.57 9.39
N PHE A 298 -1.76 6.66 10.68
CA PHE A 298 -2.28 7.83 11.40
C PHE A 298 -3.74 8.23 11.18
N ALA A 299 -4.55 7.54 10.36
CA ALA A 299 -5.93 7.95 10.12
C ALA A 299 -6.78 7.99 11.41
N ASN A 300 -6.66 6.97 12.27
CA ASN A 300 -7.34 6.95 13.55
C ASN A 300 -6.76 7.96 14.55
N LEU A 301 -5.43 8.13 14.58
CA LEU A 301 -4.79 9.13 15.45
C LEU A 301 -5.24 10.54 15.09
N GLU A 302 -5.27 10.90 13.80
CA GLU A 302 -5.76 12.20 13.32
C GLU A 302 -7.22 12.45 13.70
N ARG A 303 -8.07 11.42 13.64
CA ARG A 303 -9.46 11.51 14.07
C ARG A 303 -9.58 11.81 15.57
N ILE A 304 -8.72 11.20 16.39
CA ILE A 304 -8.65 11.43 17.83
C ILE A 304 -8.11 12.84 18.12
N LEU A 305 -7.04 13.27 17.45
CA LEU A 305 -6.45 14.62 17.60
C LEU A 305 -7.47 15.72 17.28
N LYS A 306 -8.33 15.52 16.29
CA LYS A 306 -9.41 16.44 15.90
C LYS A 306 -10.64 16.39 16.82
N GLY A 307 -10.63 15.55 17.86
CA GLY A 307 -11.75 15.39 18.80
C GLY A 307 -12.97 14.68 18.22
N PHE A 308 -12.81 13.92 17.13
CA PHE A 308 -13.92 13.20 16.47
C PHE A 308 -14.12 11.76 16.96
N ASP A 309 -13.31 11.32 17.93
CA ASP A 309 -13.51 10.02 18.58
C ASP A 309 -14.43 10.15 19.80
N LYS A 310 -15.39 9.23 19.92
CA LYS A 310 -16.37 9.27 21.03
C LYS A 310 -15.91 8.57 22.31
N TYR A 311 -14.82 7.80 22.26
CA TYR A 311 -14.35 6.98 23.38
C TYR A 311 -13.08 7.50 24.01
N ILE A 312 -12.28 8.28 23.28
CA ILE A 312 -11.01 8.80 23.77
C ILE A 312 -10.81 10.25 23.33
N GLU A 313 -10.34 11.05 24.26
CA GLU A 313 -9.87 12.42 24.07
C GLU A 313 -8.44 12.51 24.55
N ILE A 314 -7.58 13.23 23.83
CA ILE A 314 -6.20 13.50 24.24
C ILE A 314 -6.20 14.60 25.29
N LYS A 315 -5.49 14.38 26.37
CA LYS A 315 -5.37 15.31 27.50
C LYS A 315 -3.96 15.89 27.59
N GLU A 316 -3.87 17.08 28.12
CA GLU A 316 -2.62 17.64 28.62
C GLU A 316 -1.94 16.60 29.54
N ASN A 317 -0.71 16.29 29.39
CA ASN A 317 0.05 15.23 30.07
C ASN A 317 -0.16 13.79 29.56
N ASP A 318 -0.95 13.52 28.53
CA ASP A 318 -0.87 12.22 27.86
C ASP A 318 0.46 12.08 27.11
N THR A 319 0.92 10.86 26.96
CA THR A 319 2.06 10.55 26.10
C THR A 319 1.58 9.81 24.89
N ILE A 320 1.75 10.38 23.70
CA ILE A 320 1.46 9.72 22.42
C ILE A 320 2.76 9.11 21.92
N PHE A 321 2.77 7.78 21.83
CA PHE A 321 3.92 7.03 21.37
C PHE A 321 3.68 6.47 19.97
N ILE A 322 4.37 7.04 18.96
CA ILE A 322 4.39 6.53 17.60
C ILE A 322 5.44 5.42 17.55
N THR A 323 4.97 4.16 17.49
CA THR A 323 5.82 2.98 17.69
C THR A 323 6.55 2.52 16.44
N GLU A 324 6.31 3.14 15.31
CA GLU A 324 7.04 2.86 14.06
C GLU A 324 7.87 4.07 13.64
N PRO A 325 9.08 3.87 13.11
CA PRO A 325 9.88 4.95 12.58
C PRO A 325 9.23 5.52 11.30
N SER A 326 9.37 6.83 11.10
CA SER A 326 8.96 7.45 9.85
C SER A 326 9.76 6.87 8.68
N TYR A 327 9.12 6.62 7.56
CA TYR A 327 9.70 6.11 6.33
C TYR A 327 9.35 7.03 5.14
N ALA A 328 9.95 6.78 3.98
CA ALA A 328 9.74 7.60 2.78
C ALA A 328 8.25 7.72 2.42
N GLY A 329 7.79 8.97 2.23
CA GLY A 329 6.41 9.30 1.90
C GLY A 329 5.53 9.71 3.08
N ILE A 330 5.89 9.38 4.35
CA ILE A 330 5.08 9.78 5.52
C ILE A 330 5.74 10.82 6.43
N GLU A 331 6.94 11.26 6.13
CA GLU A 331 7.72 12.18 7.00
C GLU A 331 6.97 13.50 7.27
N LYS A 332 6.41 14.09 6.21
CA LYS A 332 5.64 15.34 6.33
C LYS A 332 4.42 15.16 7.24
N ARG A 333 3.68 14.06 7.03
CA ARG A 333 2.50 13.76 7.84
C ARG A 333 2.85 13.49 9.30
N THR A 334 3.94 12.74 9.54
CA THR A 334 4.46 12.52 10.89
C THR A 334 4.80 13.83 11.59
N ALA A 335 5.47 14.77 10.91
CA ALA A 335 5.80 16.07 11.47
C ALA A 335 4.55 16.88 11.86
N VAL A 336 3.55 16.93 10.97
CA VAL A 336 2.26 17.62 11.26
C VAL A 336 1.58 17.02 12.49
N ILE A 337 1.52 15.69 12.59
CA ILE A 337 0.91 15.00 13.75
C ILE A 337 1.65 15.32 15.04
N MET A 338 2.99 15.35 15.01
CA MET A 338 3.79 15.71 16.19
C MET A 338 3.47 17.14 16.65
N ASP A 339 3.29 18.08 15.73
CA ASP A 339 2.90 19.45 16.05
C ASP A 339 1.46 19.54 16.61
N GLU A 340 0.51 18.80 16.03
CA GLU A 340 -0.87 18.73 16.52
C GLU A 340 -0.94 18.17 17.95
N ILE A 341 -0.16 17.13 18.26
CA ILE A 341 -0.04 16.57 19.61
C ILE A 341 0.50 17.62 20.59
N ALA A 342 1.56 18.33 20.20
CA ALA A 342 2.17 19.36 21.03
C ALA A 342 1.21 20.53 21.30
N MET A 343 0.39 20.93 20.33
CA MET A 343 -0.63 21.98 20.49
C MET A 343 -1.72 21.60 21.52
N LEU A 344 -1.98 20.30 21.73
CA LEU A 344 -2.90 19.80 22.75
C LEU A 344 -2.25 19.70 24.14
N GLY A 345 -0.97 20.05 24.29
CA GLY A 345 -0.22 19.98 25.54
C GLY A 345 0.21 18.56 25.94
N ALA A 346 0.11 17.59 25.00
CA ALA A 346 0.54 16.22 25.19
C ALA A 346 1.99 16.02 24.73
N ASP A 347 2.66 15.00 25.32
CA ASP A 347 4.01 14.63 24.91
C ASP A 347 3.98 13.71 23.68
N ALA A 348 4.73 14.08 22.65
CA ALA A 348 4.88 13.27 21.46
C ALA A 348 6.24 12.56 21.44
N ILE A 349 6.21 11.23 21.38
CA ILE A 349 7.42 10.39 21.30
C ILE A 349 7.33 9.56 20.03
N SER A 350 8.38 9.63 19.18
CA SER A 350 8.47 8.82 17.98
C SER A 350 9.81 8.11 17.88
N LEU A 351 9.84 7.02 17.12
CA LEU A 351 11.08 6.34 16.79
C LEU A 351 11.86 7.10 15.71
N SER A 352 13.17 7.17 15.88
CA SER A 352 14.06 7.83 14.93
C SER A 352 14.31 6.94 13.71
N SER A 353 13.96 7.38 12.51
CA SER A 353 14.24 6.67 11.25
C SER A 353 15.75 6.46 10.96
N LYS A 354 16.63 7.17 11.68
CA LYS A 354 18.09 6.99 11.58
C LYS A 354 18.62 5.92 12.52
N LYS A 355 17.96 5.70 13.68
CA LYS A 355 18.43 4.79 14.75
C LYS A 355 17.60 3.50 14.80
N HIS A 356 16.37 3.55 14.39
CA HIS A 356 15.45 2.43 14.42
C HIS A 356 15.01 2.13 12.99
N LEU A 357 15.08 0.88 12.59
CA LEU A 357 14.76 0.44 11.24
C LEU A 357 13.51 -0.45 11.26
N LEU A 358 12.77 -0.46 10.18
CA LEU A 358 11.76 -1.49 9.93
C LEU A 358 12.45 -2.83 9.65
N HIS A 359 11.69 -3.92 9.64
CA HIS A 359 12.24 -5.27 9.45
C HIS A 359 12.50 -5.58 7.97
N HIS A 360 13.34 -4.78 7.31
CA HIS A 360 13.81 -5.00 5.94
C HIS A 360 15.33 -5.11 5.90
N ALA A 361 15.84 -5.86 4.92
CA ALA A 361 17.26 -6.11 4.75
C ALA A 361 18.04 -4.81 4.45
N SER A 362 19.03 -4.50 5.28
CA SER A 362 20.02 -3.47 5.01
C SER A 362 21.20 -4.04 4.22
N ARG A 363 22.17 -3.20 3.86
CA ARG A 363 23.29 -3.55 3.01
C ARG A 363 23.97 -4.87 3.37
N GLU A 364 24.33 -5.09 4.63
CA GLU A 364 25.04 -6.31 5.04
C GLU A 364 24.13 -7.55 5.12
N ASP A 365 22.81 -7.35 5.35
CA ASP A 365 21.84 -8.42 5.23
C ASP A 365 21.70 -8.87 3.77
N LEU A 366 21.67 -7.92 2.82
CA LEU A 366 21.68 -8.18 1.38
C LEU A 366 22.96 -8.90 0.94
N MET A 367 24.11 -8.41 1.37
CA MET A 367 25.40 -9.05 1.10
C MET A 367 25.43 -10.50 1.60
N LEU A 368 24.91 -10.75 2.79
CA LEU A 368 24.83 -12.11 3.33
C LEU A 368 23.89 -13.00 2.51
N MET A 369 22.72 -12.51 2.10
CA MET A 369 21.79 -13.25 1.25
C MET A 369 22.42 -13.58 -0.11
N ILE A 370 23.05 -12.61 -0.76
CA ILE A 370 23.73 -12.80 -2.04
C ILE A 370 24.84 -13.86 -1.91
N ASN A 371 25.66 -13.79 -0.86
CA ASN A 371 26.73 -14.77 -0.61
C ASN A 371 26.20 -16.18 -0.29
N LEU A 372 25.09 -16.29 0.45
CA LEU A 372 24.46 -17.58 0.73
C LEU A 372 23.90 -18.24 -0.53
N MET A 373 23.30 -17.44 -1.41
CA MET A 373 22.61 -17.93 -2.62
C MET A 373 23.54 -18.08 -3.81
N ASN A 374 24.58 -17.23 -3.92
CA ASN A 374 25.53 -17.19 -5.02
C ASN A 374 24.85 -17.34 -6.41
N PRO A 375 23.90 -16.44 -6.77
CA PRO A 375 23.07 -16.62 -7.94
C PRO A 375 23.84 -16.32 -9.23
N LYS A 376 23.43 -16.99 -10.34
CA LYS A 376 23.91 -16.64 -11.68
C LYS A 376 23.38 -15.27 -12.11
N TYR A 377 22.06 -15.03 -11.93
CA TYR A 377 21.41 -13.76 -12.20
C TYR A 377 20.87 -13.16 -10.90
N TYR A 378 21.06 -11.86 -10.72
CA TYR A 378 20.57 -11.12 -9.58
C TYR A 378 19.52 -10.11 -10.03
N PHE A 379 18.32 -10.19 -9.46
CA PHE A 379 17.19 -9.34 -9.80
C PHE A 379 16.73 -8.56 -8.56
N PRO A 380 17.23 -7.34 -8.33
CA PRO A 380 16.71 -6.44 -7.30
C PRO A 380 15.24 -6.17 -7.52
N VAL A 381 14.41 -6.44 -6.52
CA VAL A 381 12.96 -6.21 -6.55
C VAL A 381 12.56 -5.38 -5.33
N LYS A 382 11.34 -4.86 -5.32
CA LYS A 382 10.80 -4.03 -4.23
C LYS A 382 11.64 -2.78 -3.93
N GLY A 383 10.97 -1.67 -3.68
CA GLY A 383 11.61 -0.39 -3.42
C GLY A 383 11.69 0.49 -4.65
N GLU A 384 11.99 1.76 -4.43
CA GLU A 384 12.17 2.73 -5.50
C GLU A 384 13.38 2.36 -6.37
N TYR A 385 13.42 2.86 -7.60
CA TYR A 385 14.50 2.54 -8.55
C TYR A 385 15.90 2.77 -7.98
N ARG A 386 16.11 3.84 -7.21
CA ARG A 386 17.39 4.12 -6.54
C ARG A 386 17.81 3.00 -5.57
N ASN A 387 16.83 2.39 -4.85
CA ASN A 387 17.12 1.28 -3.94
C ASN A 387 17.50 0.02 -4.71
N GLN A 388 16.78 -0.28 -5.81
CA GLN A 388 17.10 -1.40 -6.69
C GLN A 388 18.46 -1.24 -7.36
N TYR A 389 18.78 -0.01 -7.80
CA TYR A 389 20.08 0.32 -8.37
C TYR A 389 21.20 0.09 -7.37
N THR A 390 21.09 0.64 -6.14
CA THR A 390 22.07 0.45 -5.07
C THR A 390 22.21 -1.03 -4.70
N ASN A 391 21.11 -1.79 -4.69
CA ASN A 391 21.15 -3.23 -4.44
C ASN A 391 21.89 -3.98 -5.57
N GLY A 392 21.75 -3.53 -6.81
CA GLY A 392 22.56 -4.01 -7.93
C GLY A 392 24.06 -3.72 -7.76
N GLU A 393 24.42 -2.51 -7.29
CA GLU A 393 25.83 -2.16 -7.00
C GLU A 393 26.42 -3.07 -5.91
N ILE A 394 25.63 -3.41 -4.87
CA ILE A 394 26.06 -4.37 -3.84
C ILE A 394 26.38 -5.74 -4.47
N ALA A 395 25.56 -6.21 -5.40
CA ALA A 395 25.79 -7.47 -6.08
C ALA A 395 27.04 -7.43 -6.97
N GLU A 396 27.30 -6.32 -7.68
CA GLU A 396 28.51 -6.09 -8.47
C GLU A 396 29.77 -6.12 -7.59
N GLU A 397 29.74 -5.45 -6.41
CA GLU A 397 30.83 -5.47 -5.44
C GLU A 397 31.15 -6.89 -4.93
N LEU A 398 30.15 -7.77 -4.86
CA LEU A 398 30.32 -9.17 -4.46
C LEU A 398 30.75 -10.08 -5.63
N GLY A 399 30.99 -9.52 -6.82
CA GLY A 399 31.52 -10.22 -7.98
C GLY A 399 30.50 -10.80 -8.93
N ILE A 400 29.21 -10.46 -8.81
CA ILE A 400 28.23 -10.79 -9.84
C ILE A 400 28.50 -9.92 -11.07
N PRO A 401 28.70 -10.50 -12.28
CA PRO A 401 28.92 -9.73 -13.49
C PRO A 401 27.80 -8.75 -13.75
N LYS A 402 28.12 -7.54 -14.20
CA LYS A 402 27.16 -6.47 -14.42
C LYS A 402 26.03 -6.87 -15.40
N GLU A 403 26.37 -7.64 -16.43
CA GLU A 403 25.42 -8.19 -17.39
C GLU A 403 24.43 -9.21 -16.79
N ASN A 404 24.74 -9.74 -15.61
CA ASN A 404 23.89 -10.67 -14.86
C ASN A 404 23.08 -9.97 -13.77
N ILE A 405 23.24 -8.65 -13.60
CA ILE A 405 22.43 -7.83 -12.69
C ILE A 405 21.26 -7.26 -13.49
N ILE A 406 20.04 -7.65 -13.09
CA ILE A 406 18.81 -7.41 -13.85
C ILE A 406 18.08 -6.22 -13.22
N LEU A 407 18.14 -5.07 -13.87
CA LEU A 407 17.35 -3.89 -13.50
C LEU A 407 16.24 -3.70 -14.53
N LYS A 408 15.01 -3.85 -14.12
CA LYS A 408 13.81 -3.83 -14.96
C LYS A 408 12.72 -2.96 -14.32
N LEU A 409 11.75 -2.54 -15.10
CA LEU A 409 10.51 -1.92 -14.65
C LEU A 409 9.36 -2.95 -14.69
N ASN A 410 8.22 -2.60 -14.08
CA ASN A 410 7.03 -3.45 -14.18
C ASN A 410 6.71 -3.74 -15.65
N GLY A 411 6.40 -4.98 -15.97
CA GLY A 411 6.14 -5.46 -17.32
C GLY A 411 7.38 -5.89 -18.11
N ASP A 412 8.58 -5.40 -17.81
CA ASP A 412 9.79 -5.80 -18.52
C ASP A 412 10.19 -7.25 -18.23
N VAL A 413 10.39 -8.05 -19.27
CA VAL A 413 10.66 -9.49 -19.14
C VAL A 413 12.17 -9.78 -19.11
N LEU A 414 12.60 -10.56 -18.12
CA LEU A 414 13.84 -11.33 -18.17
C LEU A 414 13.50 -12.69 -18.80
N GLU A 415 14.02 -12.97 -19.99
CA GLU A 415 13.85 -14.26 -20.66
C GLU A 415 15.14 -15.07 -20.60
N LEU A 416 15.04 -16.28 -20.06
CA LEU A 416 16.13 -17.25 -20.01
C LEU A 416 15.76 -18.47 -20.86
N VAL A 417 16.67 -18.89 -21.74
CA VAL A 417 16.55 -20.12 -22.53
C VAL A 417 17.71 -21.04 -22.19
N ASP A 418 17.40 -22.24 -21.70
CA ASP A 418 18.40 -23.19 -21.19
C ASP A 418 19.35 -22.53 -20.16
N GLY A 419 18.79 -21.66 -19.32
CA GLY A 419 19.51 -20.94 -18.27
C GLY A 419 20.38 -19.77 -18.73
N GLU A 420 20.29 -19.33 -20.00
CA GLU A 420 21.03 -18.18 -20.55
C GLU A 420 20.07 -17.02 -20.88
N ASN A 421 20.48 -15.78 -20.51
CA ASN A 421 19.72 -14.58 -20.80
C ASN A 421 19.71 -14.28 -22.30
N THR A 422 18.54 -14.17 -22.89
CA THR A 422 18.37 -13.86 -24.33
C THR A 422 18.43 -12.37 -24.63
N ASN A 423 18.52 -11.51 -23.61
CA ASN A 423 18.40 -10.05 -23.72
C ASN A 423 17.09 -9.63 -24.41
N SER A 424 16.01 -10.32 -24.09
CA SER A 424 14.69 -10.04 -24.62
C SER A 424 14.25 -8.59 -24.29
N THR A 425 13.62 -7.96 -25.27
CA THR A 425 12.95 -6.65 -25.14
C THR A 425 11.44 -6.82 -25.00
N GLU A 426 10.97 -8.03 -24.70
CA GLU A 426 9.55 -8.29 -24.45
C GLU A 426 9.07 -7.48 -23.25
N HIS A 427 7.89 -6.88 -23.40
CA HIS A 427 7.21 -6.12 -22.37
C HIS A 427 5.77 -6.63 -22.25
N ILE A 428 5.33 -6.88 -21.04
CA ILE A 428 3.95 -7.20 -20.70
C ILE A 428 3.27 -5.90 -20.30
N GLU A 429 2.17 -5.57 -20.95
CA GLU A 429 1.38 -4.39 -20.59
C GLU A 429 0.96 -4.47 -19.11
N THR A 430 1.33 -3.45 -18.35
CA THR A 430 0.98 -3.32 -16.93
C THR A 430 0.46 -1.91 -16.67
N ASP A 431 -0.59 -1.80 -15.87
CA ASP A 431 -1.17 -0.52 -15.44
C ASP A 431 -1.60 -0.63 -13.96
N GLU A 432 -2.13 0.44 -13.43
CA GLU A 432 -2.64 0.55 -12.07
C GLU A 432 -4.16 0.55 -12.06
N ILE A 433 -4.76 -0.27 -11.20
CA ILE A 433 -6.19 -0.24 -10.90
C ILE A 433 -6.37 0.51 -9.59
N LEU A 434 -7.12 1.60 -9.65
CA LEU A 434 -7.37 2.48 -8.51
C LEU A 434 -8.69 2.09 -7.86
N ILE A 435 -8.64 1.65 -6.61
CA ILE A 435 -9.81 1.16 -5.88
C ILE A 435 -10.35 2.26 -4.95
N ASP A 436 -11.67 2.53 -5.06
CA ASP A 436 -12.43 3.45 -4.22
C ASP A 436 -13.68 2.76 -3.68
N GLY A 437 -13.73 2.54 -2.38
CA GLY A 437 -14.83 1.88 -1.70
C GLY A 437 -14.97 0.40 -2.11
N LYS A 438 -16.23 -0.03 -2.27
CA LYS A 438 -16.57 -1.40 -2.67
C LYS A 438 -16.68 -1.58 -4.20
N SER A 439 -16.47 -0.51 -4.94
CA SER A 439 -16.52 -0.57 -6.41
C SER A 439 -15.18 -1.08 -6.93
N GLN A 440 -15.17 -2.29 -7.45
CA GLN A 440 -14.05 -2.90 -8.16
C GLN A 440 -13.82 -2.33 -9.57
N SER A 441 -14.59 -1.31 -9.95
CA SER A 441 -14.36 -0.62 -11.20
C SER A 441 -13.23 0.39 -11.02
N ASP A 442 -12.22 0.30 -11.85
CA ASP A 442 -11.28 1.38 -12.10
C ASP A 442 -12.06 2.71 -12.19
N ILE A 443 -11.74 3.64 -11.30
CA ILE A 443 -12.39 4.97 -11.29
C ILE A 443 -12.16 5.68 -12.62
N GLY A 444 -11.15 5.27 -13.38
CA GLY A 444 -10.74 5.84 -14.64
C GLY A 444 -10.05 7.19 -14.50
N ASN A 445 -9.08 7.43 -15.36
CA ASN A 445 -8.29 8.67 -15.40
C ASN A 445 -9.14 9.95 -15.53
N LEU A 446 -10.37 9.84 -16.07
CA LEU A 446 -11.26 10.99 -16.24
C LEU A 446 -11.81 11.45 -14.88
N VAL A 447 -12.26 10.52 -14.03
CA VAL A 447 -12.80 10.85 -12.70
C VAL A 447 -11.71 11.43 -11.80
N LEU A 448 -10.48 10.93 -11.90
CA LEU A 448 -9.34 11.47 -11.15
C LEU A 448 -9.03 12.91 -11.57
N LYS A 449 -8.97 13.20 -12.87
CA LYS A 449 -8.78 14.56 -13.38
C LYS A 449 -9.90 15.49 -12.93
N ASP A 450 -11.14 15.00 -12.89
CA ASP A 450 -12.25 15.78 -12.38
C ASP A 450 -12.11 16.06 -10.88
N ARG A 451 -11.71 15.07 -10.07
CA ARG A 451 -11.46 15.24 -8.62
C ARG A 451 -10.31 16.21 -8.36
N GLU A 452 -9.20 16.10 -9.11
CA GLU A 452 -8.07 17.00 -9.03
C GLU A 452 -8.48 18.43 -9.37
N MET A 453 -9.17 18.64 -10.49
CA MET A 453 -9.68 19.96 -10.91
C MET A 453 -10.64 20.55 -9.87
N LEU A 454 -11.53 19.74 -9.32
CA LEU A 454 -12.46 20.16 -8.26
C LEU A 454 -11.72 20.55 -6.98
N GLY A 455 -10.69 19.80 -6.60
CA GLY A 455 -9.87 20.05 -5.41
C GLY A 455 -9.00 21.31 -5.54
N GLU A 456 -8.40 21.53 -6.69
CA GLU A 456 -7.50 22.67 -6.94
C GLU A 456 -8.24 23.98 -7.25
N ASN A 457 -9.27 23.90 -8.08
CA ASN A 457 -9.86 25.10 -8.70
C ASN A 457 -11.34 25.29 -8.36
N GLY A 458 -11.99 24.30 -7.77
CA GLY A 458 -13.41 24.35 -7.45
C GLY A 458 -14.33 24.20 -8.66
N ILE A 459 -15.62 24.54 -8.46
CA ILE A 459 -16.67 24.39 -9.46
C ILE A 459 -17.52 25.65 -9.60
N VAL A 460 -17.92 25.94 -10.84
CA VAL A 460 -18.91 26.97 -11.19
C VAL A 460 -20.03 26.33 -11.99
N ILE A 461 -21.25 26.46 -11.50
CA ILE A 461 -22.46 25.96 -12.15
C ILE A 461 -23.25 27.14 -12.66
N ILE A 462 -23.60 27.12 -13.94
CA ILE A 462 -24.45 28.11 -14.60
C ILE A 462 -25.80 27.44 -14.91
N SER A 463 -26.89 27.97 -14.40
CA SER A 463 -28.24 27.44 -14.66
C SER A 463 -29.11 28.45 -15.37
N CYS A 464 -29.71 28.05 -16.50
CA CYS A 464 -30.57 28.91 -17.30
C CYS A 464 -31.83 28.13 -17.73
N THR A 465 -32.97 28.80 -17.70
CA THR A 465 -34.26 28.26 -18.14
C THR A 465 -34.75 28.99 -19.37
N LEU A 466 -35.12 28.24 -20.40
CA LEU A 466 -35.61 28.74 -21.67
C LEU A 466 -37.11 28.36 -21.85
N ASP A 467 -37.84 29.21 -22.50
CA ASP A 467 -39.17 28.87 -23.03
C ASP A 467 -39.06 27.86 -24.16
N LYS A 468 -39.90 26.80 -24.08
CA LYS A 468 -39.83 25.70 -25.05
C LYS A 468 -40.15 26.11 -26.47
N ASP A 469 -41.07 27.07 -26.65
CA ASP A 469 -41.61 27.48 -27.95
C ASP A 469 -40.85 28.69 -28.50
N THR A 470 -40.64 29.74 -27.70
CA THR A 470 -39.98 30.97 -28.11
C THR A 470 -38.47 30.92 -28.00
N LYS A 471 -37.95 30.01 -27.18
CA LYS A 471 -36.51 29.92 -26.81
C LYS A 471 -35.96 31.13 -26.05
N GLU A 472 -36.82 32.01 -25.59
CA GLU A 472 -36.45 33.12 -24.74
C GLU A 472 -36.00 32.68 -23.35
N ILE A 473 -35.07 33.44 -22.73
CA ILE A 473 -34.61 33.16 -21.36
C ILE A 473 -35.73 33.60 -20.39
N LEU A 474 -36.34 32.64 -19.74
CA LEU A 474 -37.38 32.86 -18.71
C LEU A 474 -36.79 33.06 -17.31
N GLY A 475 -35.60 32.50 -17.04
CA GLY A 475 -34.95 32.64 -15.76
C GLY A 475 -33.46 32.34 -15.80
N GLY A 476 -32.70 33.06 -14.98
CA GLY A 476 -31.25 32.96 -14.96
C GLY A 476 -30.56 33.90 -15.99
N PRO A 477 -29.27 33.66 -16.32
CA PRO A 477 -28.38 32.66 -15.72
C PRO A 477 -28.15 32.85 -14.22
N GLU A 478 -28.36 31.81 -13.45
CA GLU A 478 -27.97 31.74 -12.02
C GLU A 478 -26.58 31.14 -11.91
N ILE A 479 -25.71 31.72 -11.05
CA ILE A 479 -24.35 31.25 -10.84
C ILE A 479 -24.20 30.68 -9.44
N LEU A 480 -23.83 29.42 -9.36
CA LEU A 480 -23.48 28.75 -8.11
C LEU A 480 -22.00 28.35 -8.16
N THR A 481 -21.25 28.65 -7.11
CA THR A 481 -19.82 28.28 -7.03
C THR A 481 -19.50 27.63 -5.69
N ARG A 482 -18.56 26.67 -5.71
CA ARG A 482 -17.98 26.05 -4.52
C ARG A 482 -16.50 25.86 -4.75
N GLY A 483 -15.69 26.22 -3.72
CA GLY A 483 -14.24 26.05 -3.74
C GLY A 483 -13.47 26.89 -4.76
N PHE A 484 -14.13 27.78 -5.51
CA PHE A 484 -13.49 28.62 -6.54
C PHE A 484 -13.14 30.02 -6.02
N ILE A 485 -14.12 30.75 -5.49
CA ILE A 485 -13.96 32.12 -5.02
C ILE A 485 -14.71 32.37 -3.72
N TYR A 486 -14.29 33.38 -2.97
CA TYR A 486 -15.04 33.84 -1.80
C TYR A 486 -16.18 34.76 -2.25
N VAL A 487 -17.39 34.20 -2.32
CA VAL A 487 -18.59 34.80 -2.93
C VAL A 487 -18.90 36.21 -2.39
N LYS A 488 -18.68 36.46 -1.07
CA LYS A 488 -19.01 37.77 -0.46
C LYS A 488 -18.14 38.92 -0.97
N GLU A 489 -16.94 38.64 -1.42
CA GLU A 489 -15.97 39.63 -1.89
C GLU A 489 -15.82 39.67 -3.43
N SER A 490 -16.58 38.80 -4.14
CA SER A 490 -16.45 38.61 -5.58
C SER A 490 -17.76 38.89 -6.34
N GLN A 491 -18.60 39.79 -5.83
CA GLN A 491 -19.92 40.06 -6.45
C GLN A 491 -19.80 40.59 -7.87
N ASP A 492 -18.83 41.47 -8.14
CA ASP A 492 -18.60 42.04 -9.48
C ASP A 492 -18.23 40.95 -10.49
N LEU A 493 -17.40 39.95 -10.08
CA LEU A 493 -17.04 38.82 -10.91
C LEU A 493 -18.24 37.95 -11.26
N LEU A 494 -19.15 37.73 -10.29
CA LEU A 494 -20.36 36.92 -10.48
C LEU A 494 -21.36 37.64 -11.40
N GLU A 495 -21.54 38.95 -11.26
CA GLU A 495 -22.42 39.72 -12.14
C GLU A 495 -21.90 39.77 -13.59
N GLU A 496 -20.58 39.93 -13.77
CA GLU A 496 -19.98 39.86 -15.10
C GLU A 496 -20.07 38.43 -15.68
N THR A 497 -19.91 37.41 -14.87
CA THR A 497 -20.14 36.00 -15.27
C THR A 497 -21.57 35.75 -15.75
N LYS A 498 -22.60 36.32 -15.07
CA LYS A 498 -23.98 36.23 -15.50
C LYS A 498 -24.20 36.87 -16.85
N LYS A 499 -23.64 38.09 -17.02
CA LYS A 499 -23.75 38.85 -18.26
C LYS A 499 -23.14 38.09 -19.43
N ILE A 500 -21.88 37.65 -19.31
CA ILE A 500 -21.18 36.88 -20.34
C ILE A 500 -21.96 35.58 -20.66
N SER A 501 -22.43 34.85 -19.62
CA SER A 501 -23.22 33.62 -19.81
C SER A 501 -24.49 33.87 -20.61
N LYS A 502 -25.19 34.99 -20.31
CA LYS A 502 -26.42 35.36 -20.99
C LYS A 502 -26.14 35.68 -22.47
N GLU A 503 -25.15 36.53 -22.75
CA GLU A 503 -24.74 36.91 -24.11
C GLU A 503 -24.39 35.66 -24.95
N VAL A 504 -23.56 34.75 -24.46
CA VAL A 504 -23.19 33.53 -25.18
C VAL A 504 -24.40 32.59 -25.42
N ILE A 505 -25.33 32.49 -24.48
CA ILE A 505 -26.56 31.68 -24.66
C ILE A 505 -27.44 32.31 -25.73
N GLU A 506 -27.70 33.62 -25.67
CA GLU A 506 -28.53 34.35 -26.62
C GLU A 506 -27.96 34.29 -28.04
N GLU A 507 -26.65 34.53 -28.23
CA GLU A 507 -25.98 34.39 -29.52
C GLU A 507 -26.14 33.00 -30.15
N ASN A 508 -26.05 31.94 -29.35
CA ASN A 508 -26.21 30.58 -29.85
C ASN A 508 -27.67 30.25 -30.21
N ILE A 509 -28.65 30.86 -29.52
CA ILE A 509 -30.08 30.72 -29.85
C ILE A 509 -30.40 31.44 -31.16
N GLU A 510 -29.95 32.70 -31.32
CA GLU A 510 -30.17 33.48 -32.53
C GLU A 510 -29.52 32.83 -33.76
N ALA A 511 -28.31 32.33 -33.65
CA ALA A 511 -27.58 31.68 -34.75
C ALA A 511 -28.26 30.37 -35.23
N ASN A 512 -29.09 29.72 -34.38
CA ASN A 512 -29.70 28.42 -34.64
C ASN A 512 -31.23 28.41 -34.41
N SER A 513 -31.94 29.43 -34.86
CA SER A 513 -33.37 29.67 -34.61
C SER A 513 -34.32 28.52 -34.99
N LYS A 514 -33.90 27.55 -35.83
CA LYS A 514 -34.69 26.39 -36.23
C LYS A 514 -34.48 25.16 -35.35
N ARG A 515 -33.32 25.04 -34.70
CA ARG A 515 -33.00 23.89 -33.79
C ARG A 515 -31.84 24.30 -32.88
N VAL A 516 -32.12 24.57 -31.62
CA VAL A 516 -31.11 24.91 -30.63
C VAL A 516 -30.21 23.73 -30.35
N ASP A 517 -28.89 23.90 -30.47
CA ASP A 517 -27.88 22.90 -30.10
C ASP A 517 -27.38 23.15 -28.66
N TYR A 518 -27.97 22.46 -27.71
CA TYR A 518 -27.61 22.57 -26.28
C TYR A 518 -26.19 22.13 -25.98
N THR A 519 -25.63 21.20 -26.75
CA THR A 519 -24.24 20.73 -26.58
C THR A 519 -23.30 21.86 -26.96
N LYS A 520 -23.59 22.56 -28.04
CA LYS A 520 -22.81 23.71 -28.48
C LYS A 520 -22.88 24.85 -27.45
N ILE A 521 -24.06 25.21 -26.96
CA ILE A 521 -24.24 26.23 -25.90
C ILE A 521 -23.35 25.91 -24.70
N LYS A 522 -23.41 24.67 -24.19
CA LYS A 522 -22.63 24.24 -23.04
C LYS A 522 -21.11 24.36 -23.28
N ASN A 523 -20.66 24.03 -24.47
CA ASN A 523 -19.24 24.11 -24.84
C ASN A 523 -18.78 25.55 -24.97
N ASP A 524 -19.55 26.39 -25.65
CA ASP A 524 -19.22 27.80 -25.87
C ASP A 524 -19.19 28.59 -24.56
N VAL A 525 -20.18 28.39 -23.67
CA VAL A 525 -20.19 28.98 -22.32
C VAL A 525 -18.97 28.55 -21.54
N ARG A 526 -18.60 27.26 -21.58
CA ARG A 526 -17.42 26.73 -20.91
C ARG A 526 -16.14 27.36 -21.44
N GLU A 527 -16.00 27.49 -22.75
CA GLU A 527 -14.81 28.07 -23.39
C GLU A 527 -14.65 29.56 -23.05
N VAL A 528 -15.72 30.33 -23.19
CA VAL A 528 -15.68 31.79 -22.95
C VAL A 528 -15.43 32.08 -21.47
N LEU A 529 -16.18 31.42 -20.57
CA LEU A 529 -16.00 31.61 -19.13
C LEU A 529 -14.67 31.06 -18.63
N GLY A 530 -14.17 29.99 -19.20
CA GLY A 530 -12.86 29.43 -18.84
C GLY A 530 -11.72 30.44 -19.13
N LYS A 531 -11.79 31.15 -20.27
CA LYS A 531 -10.85 32.23 -20.59
C LYS A 531 -11.03 33.42 -19.65
N PHE A 532 -12.26 33.81 -19.37
CA PHE A 532 -12.59 34.92 -18.48
C PHE A 532 -12.09 34.68 -17.06
N PHE A 533 -12.40 33.51 -16.44
CA PHE A 533 -11.95 33.20 -15.10
C PHE A 533 -10.43 33.13 -15.00
N TYR A 534 -9.77 32.52 -15.99
CA TYR A 534 -8.31 32.48 -15.99
C TYR A 534 -7.68 33.90 -16.04
N GLN A 535 -8.25 34.80 -16.82
CA GLN A 535 -7.78 36.20 -16.91
C GLN A 535 -7.99 36.95 -15.60
N GLN A 536 -9.07 36.70 -14.88
CA GLN A 536 -9.44 37.41 -13.65
C GLN A 536 -8.83 36.80 -12.38
N THR A 537 -8.60 35.49 -12.35
CA THR A 537 -8.26 34.76 -11.11
C THR A 537 -7.04 33.84 -11.24
N GLU A 538 -6.49 33.67 -12.44
CA GLU A 538 -5.45 32.68 -12.78
C GLU A 538 -5.86 31.21 -12.48
N SER A 539 -7.14 30.97 -12.17
CA SER A 539 -7.70 29.65 -11.86
C SER A 539 -8.60 29.14 -12.99
N LYS A 540 -8.72 27.80 -13.10
CA LYS A 540 -9.52 27.11 -14.11
C LYS A 540 -10.56 26.20 -13.45
N PRO A 541 -11.64 26.76 -12.87
CA PRO A 541 -12.66 25.94 -12.20
C PRO A 541 -13.36 25.01 -13.19
N MET A 542 -13.91 23.91 -12.66
CA MET A 542 -14.82 23.07 -13.43
C MET A 542 -16.11 23.85 -13.73
N ILE A 543 -16.45 24.03 -15.01
CA ILE A 543 -17.62 24.80 -15.45
C ILE A 543 -18.71 23.82 -15.94
N ILE A 544 -19.87 23.84 -15.27
CA ILE A 544 -21.03 23.04 -15.65
C ILE A 544 -22.19 23.99 -16.04
N THR A 545 -22.62 23.90 -17.29
CA THR A 545 -23.75 24.67 -17.81
C THR A 545 -24.99 23.78 -17.89
N VAL A 546 -26.07 24.17 -17.20
CA VAL A 546 -27.35 23.50 -17.18
C VAL A 546 -28.37 24.41 -17.88
N VAL A 547 -28.89 23.97 -19.01
CA VAL A 547 -29.96 24.66 -19.75
C VAL A 547 -31.18 23.76 -19.74
N GLN A 548 -32.31 24.28 -19.21
CA GLN A 548 -33.59 23.60 -19.12
C GLN A 548 -34.65 24.29 -19.97
N GLU A 549 -35.56 23.53 -20.56
CA GLU A 549 -36.74 24.05 -21.26
C GLU A 549 -38.02 23.80 -20.42
N ILE A 550 -38.89 24.77 -20.35
CA ILE A 550 -40.21 24.69 -19.77
C ILE A 550 -41.28 25.26 -20.69
#